data_45d259c093a75ba69a272ecad1580e96
#
_entry.id   45d259c093a75ba69a272ecad1580e96
#
_cell.length_a   1.000
_cell.length_b   1.000
_cell.length_c   1.000
_cell.angle_alpha   90.00
_cell.angle_beta   90.00
_cell.angle_gamma   90.00
#
_symmetry.space_group_name_H-M   'P 1'
#
loop_
_entity.id
_entity.type
_entity.pdbx_description
1 polymer ?
#
loop_
_entity_poly.entity_id
_entity_poly.type
_entity_poly.pdbx_seq_one_letter_code
_entity_poly.pdbx_strand_id
1 'polypeptide(L)'
;MRAAGFGAGLITALLDILKGAGAVWLAQAINPGSHWVHTFAPIFAILGHNYSIFLPDFDENRRFKGLRGGAGGAPTVGGAFGLWPTSLAIILPLGALVFFTTGYASVTTMSVALFAIIVFAIRAASGLPWIDVLYGVLAGILLVWALRPNIKNLLAGTERVVNISLHGWLKAKREAAKPKP
;
A
#
# COMPACT_ATOMS: atom_id res chain seq x y z
N MET A 1 10.59 5.22 -8.17
CA MET A 1 11.60 6.17 -7.65
C MET A 1 13.03 5.91 -8.19
N ARG A 2 13.44 4.67 -8.50
CA ARG A 2 14.84 4.38 -8.85
C ARG A 2 15.28 4.81 -10.25
N ALA A 3 14.40 4.77 -11.25
CA ALA A 3 14.77 5.09 -12.64
C ALA A 3 14.42 6.52 -13.05
N ALA A 4 13.44 7.16 -12.41
CA ALA A 4 12.88 8.44 -12.85
C ALA A 4 12.98 9.59 -11.80
N GLY A 5 13.68 9.34 -10.67
CA GLY A 5 13.89 10.34 -9.61
C GLY A 5 12.71 10.47 -8.62
N PHE A 6 12.92 11.30 -7.59
CA PHE A 6 11.97 11.50 -6.49
C PHE A 6 10.63 12.09 -6.97
N GLY A 7 10.67 13.10 -7.87
CA GLY A 7 9.46 13.76 -8.34
C GLY A 7 8.53 12.82 -9.10
N ALA A 8 9.05 12.01 -10.01
CA ALA A 8 8.25 11.04 -10.75
C ALA A 8 7.65 9.98 -9.81
N GLY A 9 8.41 9.54 -8.79
CA GLY A 9 7.91 8.63 -7.78
C GLY A 9 6.77 9.22 -6.93
N LEU A 10 6.84 10.49 -6.59
CA LEU A 10 5.79 11.20 -5.87
C LEU A 10 4.53 11.34 -6.72
N ILE A 11 4.67 11.75 -7.98
CA ILE A 11 3.53 11.84 -8.92
C ILE A 11 2.86 10.49 -9.08
N THR A 12 3.63 9.41 -9.26
CA THR A 12 3.08 8.05 -9.36
C THR A 12 2.30 7.66 -8.10
N ALA A 13 2.84 7.95 -6.91
CA ALA A 13 2.15 7.67 -5.66
C ALA A 13 0.84 8.45 -5.52
N LEU A 14 0.83 9.73 -5.91
CA LEU A 14 -0.39 10.56 -5.93
C LEU A 14 -1.43 10.02 -6.91
N LEU A 15 -1.02 9.65 -8.13
CA LEU A 15 -1.93 9.04 -9.12
C LEU A 15 -2.48 7.70 -8.64
N ASP A 16 -1.69 6.90 -7.93
CA ASP A 16 -2.14 5.63 -7.35
C ASP A 16 -3.14 5.86 -6.21
N ILE A 17 -2.95 6.88 -5.37
CA ILE A 17 -3.93 7.29 -4.37
C ILE A 17 -5.23 7.75 -5.07
N LEU A 18 -5.11 8.63 -6.07
CA LEU A 18 -6.27 9.12 -6.82
C LEU A 18 -7.02 8.00 -7.55
N LYS A 19 -6.33 6.98 -8.06
CA LYS A 19 -6.94 5.79 -8.66
C LYS A 19 -7.81 5.04 -7.65
N GLY A 20 -7.30 4.81 -6.43
CA GLY A 20 -8.08 4.17 -5.37
C GLY A 20 -9.30 4.99 -4.95
N ALA A 21 -9.13 6.30 -4.74
CA ALA A 21 -10.22 7.21 -4.39
C ALA A 21 -11.23 7.35 -5.54
N GLY A 22 -10.75 7.49 -6.77
CA GLY A 22 -11.57 7.61 -7.97
C GLY A 22 -12.46 6.39 -8.21
N ALA A 23 -12.00 5.18 -7.88
CA ALA A 23 -12.83 3.98 -7.93
C ALA A 23 -14.04 4.09 -6.97
N VAL A 24 -13.84 4.61 -5.76
CA VAL A 24 -14.94 4.84 -4.81
C VAL A 24 -15.87 5.93 -5.32
N TRP A 25 -15.34 7.08 -5.74
CA TRP A 25 -16.15 8.21 -6.22
C TRP A 25 -16.98 7.84 -7.45
N LEU A 26 -16.41 7.07 -8.37
CA LEU A 26 -17.13 6.54 -9.52
C LEU A 26 -18.24 5.58 -9.09
N ALA A 27 -17.96 4.70 -8.13
CA ALA A 27 -18.96 3.78 -7.57
C ALA A 27 -20.10 4.53 -6.90
N GLN A 28 -19.81 5.60 -6.14
CA GLN A 28 -20.80 6.46 -5.51
C GLN A 28 -21.63 7.22 -6.53
N ALA A 29 -21.04 7.68 -7.63
CA ALA A 29 -21.75 8.38 -8.70
C ALA A 29 -22.70 7.46 -9.50
N ILE A 30 -22.29 6.19 -9.74
CA ILE A 30 -23.09 5.22 -10.51
C ILE A 30 -24.19 4.58 -9.63
N ASN A 31 -23.87 4.25 -8.40
CA ASN A 31 -24.79 3.58 -7.46
C ASN A 31 -24.69 4.17 -6.06
N PRO A 32 -25.29 5.36 -5.81
CA PRO A 32 -25.17 6.06 -4.54
C PRO A 32 -25.79 5.32 -3.35
N GLY A 33 -26.74 4.40 -3.60
CA GLY A 33 -27.45 3.66 -2.55
C GLY A 33 -26.74 2.42 -2.02
N SER A 34 -25.63 1.99 -2.64
CA SER A 34 -25.00 0.73 -2.29
C SER A 34 -23.61 0.89 -1.68
N HIS A 35 -23.52 0.86 -0.35
CA HIS A 35 -22.24 0.82 0.35
C HIS A 35 -21.35 -0.36 -0.05
N TRP A 36 -21.93 -1.50 -0.43
CA TRP A 36 -21.20 -2.65 -0.94
C TRP A 36 -20.40 -2.29 -2.20
N VAL A 37 -21.03 -1.63 -3.16
CA VAL A 37 -20.37 -1.21 -4.41
C VAL A 37 -19.23 -0.24 -4.10
N HIS A 38 -19.46 0.73 -3.20
CA HIS A 38 -18.45 1.70 -2.78
C HIS A 38 -17.23 1.02 -2.14
N THR A 39 -17.46 -0.02 -1.33
CA THR A 39 -16.41 -0.77 -0.61
C THR A 39 -15.62 -1.69 -1.53
N PHE A 40 -16.28 -2.38 -2.47
CA PHE A 40 -15.60 -3.31 -3.36
C PHE A 40 -14.89 -2.64 -4.54
N ALA A 41 -15.36 -1.51 -5.04
CA ALA A 41 -14.72 -0.80 -6.15
C ALA A 41 -13.22 -0.54 -5.93
N PRO A 42 -12.78 0.02 -4.79
CA PRO A 42 -11.35 0.23 -4.54
C PRO A 42 -10.58 -1.08 -4.36
N ILE A 43 -11.20 -2.18 -3.93
CA ILE A 43 -10.56 -3.51 -3.86
C ILE A 43 -10.16 -3.98 -5.25
N PHE A 44 -11.03 -3.82 -6.25
CA PHE A 44 -10.69 -4.13 -7.64
C PHE A 44 -9.60 -3.20 -8.20
N ALA A 45 -9.58 -1.92 -7.78
CA ALA A 45 -8.50 -1.01 -8.15
C ALA A 45 -7.14 -1.44 -7.56
N ILE A 46 -7.11 -1.94 -6.31
CA ILE A 46 -5.92 -2.52 -5.67
C ILE A 46 -5.49 -3.79 -6.40
N LEU A 47 -6.43 -4.68 -6.71
CA LEU A 47 -6.16 -5.93 -7.42
C LEU A 47 -5.53 -5.66 -8.79
N GLY A 48 -6.12 -4.75 -9.58
CA GLY A 48 -5.59 -4.35 -10.90
C GLY A 48 -4.25 -3.61 -10.82
N HIS A 49 -3.96 -2.92 -9.70
CA HIS A 49 -2.64 -2.34 -9.45
C HIS A 49 -1.59 -3.41 -9.11
N ASN A 50 -1.95 -4.42 -8.33
CA ASN A 50 -1.04 -5.49 -7.92
C ASN A 50 -0.76 -6.47 -9.06
N TYR A 51 -1.73 -6.68 -9.94
CA TYR A 51 -1.70 -7.64 -11.06
C TYR A 51 -2.14 -6.96 -12.36
N SER A 52 -1.26 -6.08 -12.89
CA SER A 52 -1.59 -5.31 -14.10
C SER A 52 -1.57 -6.17 -15.35
N ILE A 53 -2.68 -6.22 -16.07
CA ILE A 53 -2.77 -6.90 -17.39
C ILE A 53 -1.87 -6.26 -18.44
N PHE A 54 -1.45 -5.00 -18.24
CA PHE A 54 -0.54 -4.27 -19.11
C PHE A 54 0.94 -4.60 -18.86
N LEU A 55 1.25 -5.37 -17.81
CA LEU A 55 2.61 -5.75 -17.44
C LEU A 55 2.74 -7.27 -17.29
N PRO A 56 2.52 -8.04 -18.38
CA PRO A 56 2.71 -9.48 -18.35
C PRO A 56 4.19 -9.81 -18.12
N ASP A 57 4.44 -10.80 -17.28
CA ASP A 57 5.77 -11.35 -17.00
C ASP A 57 5.96 -12.66 -17.75
N PHE A 58 7.10 -12.81 -18.43
CA PHE A 58 7.46 -13.99 -19.19
C PHE A 58 8.80 -14.55 -18.67
N ASP A 59 8.97 -15.86 -18.73
CA ASP A 59 10.24 -16.53 -18.46
C ASP A 59 11.22 -16.38 -19.65
N GLU A 60 12.43 -16.90 -19.49
CA GLU A 60 13.47 -16.90 -20.52
C GLU A 60 13.01 -17.64 -21.82
N ASN A 61 12.08 -18.57 -21.68
CA ASN A 61 11.49 -19.34 -22.78
C ASN A 61 10.23 -18.68 -23.37
N ARG A 62 9.95 -17.40 -23.04
CA ARG A 62 8.73 -16.65 -23.44
C ARG A 62 7.42 -17.28 -22.97
N ARG A 63 7.43 -18.10 -21.92
CA ARG A 63 6.22 -18.64 -21.32
C ARG A 63 5.67 -17.65 -20.30
N PHE A 64 4.36 -17.50 -20.27
CA PHE A 64 3.68 -16.62 -19.33
C PHE A 64 3.93 -17.10 -17.89
N LYS A 65 4.55 -16.24 -17.07
CA LYS A 65 4.87 -16.48 -15.67
C LYS A 65 3.86 -15.85 -14.71
N GLY A 66 3.23 -14.75 -15.14
CA GLY A 66 2.25 -14.04 -14.32
C GLY A 66 2.06 -12.59 -14.74
N LEU A 67 1.45 -11.82 -13.88
CA LEU A 67 1.27 -10.38 -14.05
C LEU A 67 2.14 -9.63 -13.02
N ARG A 68 2.79 -8.58 -13.47
CA ARG A 68 3.55 -7.66 -12.60
C ARG A 68 2.68 -6.49 -12.18
N GLY A 69 3.01 -5.93 -11.02
CA GLY A 69 2.34 -4.72 -10.52
C GLY A 69 3.06 -4.17 -9.29
N GLY A 70 2.38 -3.26 -8.61
CA GLY A 70 2.82 -2.71 -7.34
C GLY A 70 2.37 -3.54 -6.14
N ALA A 71 2.67 -3.04 -4.95
CA ALA A 71 2.25 -3.68 -3.69
C ALA A 71 0.86 -3.23 -3.20
N GLY A 72 0.26 -2.23 -3.83
CA GLY A 72 -1.10 -1.77 -3.54
C GLY A 72 -1.24 -0.79 -2.35
N GLY A 73 -0.15 -0.36 -1.72
CA GLY A 73 -0.22 0.55 -0.56
C GLY A 73 -0.86 1.91 -0.87
N ALA A 74 -0.41 2.57 -1.93
CA ALA A 74 -0.94 3.88 -2.33
C ALA A 74 -2.43 3.81 -2.74
N PRO A 75 -2.88 2.88 -3.60
CA PRO A 75 -4.31 2.76 -3.87
C PRO A 75 -5.13 2.31 -2.64
N THR A 76 -4.55 1.62 -1.65
CA THR A 76 -5.24 1.34 -0.38
C THR A 76 -5.47 2.62 0.43
N VAL A 77 -4.50 3.51 0.53
CA VAL A 77 -4.72 4.86 1.12
C VAL A 77 -5.82 5.58 0.35
N GLY A 78 -5.78 5.52 -0.98
CA GLY A 78 -6.75 6.17 -1.86
C GLY A 78 -8.17 5.64 -1.67
N GLY A 79 -8.37 4.34 -1.59
CA GLY A 79 -9.69 3.75 -1.34
C GLY A 79 -10.24 4.14 0.03
N ALA A 80 -9.40 4.13 1.09
CA ALA A 80 -9.79 4.62 2.39
C ALA A 80 -10.19 6.11 2.35
N PHE A 81 -9.42 6.94 1.63
CA PHE A 81 -9.71 8.36 1.39
C PHE A 81 -11.05 8.56 0.67
N GLY A 82 -11.34 7.75 -0.36
CA GLY A 82 -12.59 7.81 -1.09
C GLY A 82 -13.80 7.43 -0.22
N LEU A 83 -13.67 6.41 0.63
CA LEU A 83 -14.71 5.98 1.56
C LEU A 83 -14.95 6.99 2.68
N TRP A 84 -13.88 7.55 3.21
CA TRP A 84 -13.92 8.58 4.25
C TRP A 84 -12.72 9.54 4.13
N PRO A 85 -12.96 10.78 3.69
CA PRO A 85 -11.86 11.72 3.40
C PRO A 85 -10.91 11.99 4.56
N THR A 86 -11.39 12.01 5.80
CA THR A 86 -10.55 12.22 6.98
C THR A 86 -9.53 11.09 7.21
N SER A 87 -9.78 9.90 6.66
CA SER A 87 -8.86 8.75 6.77
C SER A 87 -7.46 9.07 6.20
N LEU A 88 -7.38 9.91 5.17
CA LEU A 88 -6.11 10.33 4.58
C LEU A 88 -5.22 11.05 5.60
N ALA A 89 -5.81 11.96 6.39
CA ALA A 89 -5.11 12.73 7.41
C ALA A 89 -4.63 11.86 8.60
N ILE A 90 -5.16 10.66 8.75
CA ILE A 90 -4.78 9.71 9.80
C ILE A 90 -3.80 8.67 9.25
N ILE A 91 -4.18 7.98 8.18
CA ILE A 91 -3.43 6.83 7.65
C ILE A 91 -2.10 7.26 7.02
N LEU A 92 -2.09 8.39 6.30
CA LEU A 92 -0.88 8.84 5.60
C LEU A 92 0.24 9.24 6.58
N PRO A 93 0.01 10.07 7.64
CA PRO A 93 1.03 10.37 8.63
C PRO A 93 1.48 9.14 9.43
N LEU A 94 0.58 8.24 9.81
CA LEU A 94 0.94 7.00 10.50
C LEU A 94 1.78 6.08 9.60
N GLY A 95 1.44 5.96 8.34
CA GLY A 95 2.25 5.23 7.35
C GLY A 95 3.63 5.86 7.16
N ALA A 96 3.69 7.20 7.08
CA ALA A 96 4.96 7.93 7.02
C ALA A 96 5.80 7.70 8.28
N LEU A 97 5.20 7.72 9.47
CA LEU A 97 5.88 7.43 10.73
C LEU A 97 6.50 6.03 10.71
N VAL A 98 5.75 5.01 10.29
CA VAL A 98 6.28 3.64 10.15
C VAL A 98 7.42 3.60 9.13
N PHE A 99 7.29 4.28 8.00
CA PHE A 99 8.32 4.33 6.97
C PHE A 99 9.62 4.96 7.49
N PHE A 100 9.54 6.13 8.12
CA PHE A 100 10.72 6.84 8.59
C PHE A 100 11.36 6.20 9.83
N THR A 101 10.61 5.45 10.63
CA THR A 101 11.17 4.71 11.75
C THR A 101 11.80 3.40 11.33
N THR A 102 11.09 2.55 10.59
CA THR A 102 11.52 1.19 10.25
C THR A 102 12.39 1.11 9.00
N GLY A 103 12.14 1.94 8.00
CA GLY A 103 12.83 1.94 6.73
C GLY A 103 12.43 0.80 5.78
N TYR A 104 11.45 -0.02 6.13
CA TYR A 104 10.97 -1.11 5.29
C TYR A 104 9.69 -0.69 4.56
N ALA A 105 9.76 -0.55 3.23
CA ALA A 105 8.60 -0.20 2.42
C ALA A 105 7.48 -1.26 2.50
N SER A 106 7.83 -2.54 2.62
CA SER A 106 6.88 -3.62 2.79
C SER A 106 6.11 -3.52 4.11
N VAL A 107 6.80 -3.23 5.23
CA VAL A 107 6.18 -3.02 6.55
C VAL A 107 5.24 -1.82 6.50
N THR A 108 5.67 -0.70 5.91
CA THR A 108 4.84 0.49 5.73
C THR A 108 3.57 0.17 4.93
N THR A 109 3.70 -0.56 3.84
CA THR A 109 2.57 -0.93 3.00
C THR A 109 1.56 -1.80 3.75
N MET A 110 2.01 -2.79 4.52
CA MET A 110 1.12 -3.62 5.33
C MET A 110 0.46 -2.83 6.47
N SER A 111 1.20 -1.92 7.12
CA SER A 111 0.66 -1.11 8.20
C SER A 111 -0.42 -0.13 7.73
N VAL A 112 -0.38 0.35 6.49
CA VAL A 112 -1.45 1.18 5.91
C VAL A 112 -2.80 0.45 5.92
N ALA A 113 -2.84 -0.83 5.54
CA ALA A 113 -4.07 -1.62 5.59
C ALA A 113 -4.52 -1.88 7.04
N LEU A 114 -3.58 -2.14 7.96
CA LEU A 114 -3.88 -2.28 9.38
C LEU A 114 -4.49 -0.99 9.95
N PHE A 115 -3.94 0.17 9.61
CA PHE A 115 -4.50 1.46 10.03
C PHE A 115 -5.90 1.69 9.44
N ALA A 116 -6.15 1.28 8.19
CA ALA A 116 -7.48 1.35 7.60
C ALA A 116 -8.47 0.47 8.38
N ILE A 117 -8.10 -0.76 8.75
CA ILE A 117 -8.94 -1.64 9.59
C ILE A 117 -9.26 -0.96 10.91
N ILE A 118 -8.26 -0.45 11.63
CA ILE A 118 -8.42 0.18 12.95
C ILE A 118 -9.34 1.40 12.86
N VAL A 119 -9.07 2.29 11.90
CA VAL A 119 -9.83 3.52 11.71
C VAL A 119 -11.30 3.22 11.39
N PHE A 120 -11.56 2.28 10.49
CA PHE A 120 -12.92 1.90 10.14
C PHE A 120 -13.61 1.09 11.24
N ALA A 121 -12.87 0.28 12.02
CA ALA A 121 -13.43 -0.40 13.19
C ALA A 121 -13.88 0.59 14.28
N ILE A 122 -13.10 1.64 14.56
CA ILE A 122 -13.48 2.71 15.49
C ILE A 122 -14.75 3.43 14.97
N ARG A 123 -14.81 3.72 13.67
CA ARG A 123 -16.00 4.33 13.06
C ARG A 123 -17.23 3.42 13.15
N ALA A 124 -17.05 2.13 12.90
CA ALA A 124 -18.13 1.15 13.02
C ALA A 124 -18.67 1.05 14.47
N ALA A 125 -17.79 1.10 15.46
CA ALA A 125 -18.16 1.16 16.88
C ALA A 125 -18.95 2.44 17.23
N SER A 126 -18.81 3.50 16.42
CA SER A 126 -19.58 4.75 16.55
C SER A 126 -20.86 4.76 15.71
N GLY A 127 -21.34 3.61 15.23
CA GLY A 127 -22.59 3.48 14.47
C GLY A 127 -22.46 3.79 12.97
N LEU A 128 -21.25 3.93 12.42
CA LEU A 128 -21.00 4.14 10.99
C LEU A 128 -20.88 2.78 10.25
N PRO A 129 -20.90 2.76 8.91
CA PRO A 129 -20.95 1.50 8.15
C PRO A 129 -19.84 0.54 8.50
N TRP A 130 -20.17 -0.62 9.06
CA TRP A 130 -19.22 -1.69 9.39
C TRP A 130 -18.55 -2.29 8.15
N ILE A 131 -19.21 -2.17 6.99
CA ILE A 131 -18.70 -2.69 5.72
C ILE A 131 -17.36 -2.07 5.32
N ASP A 132 -17.06 -0.85 5.79
CA ASP A 132 -15.78 -0.19 5.56
C ASP A 132 -14.61 -0.95 6.25
N VAL A 133 -14.88 -1.68 7.34
CA VAL A 133 -13.89 -2.55 7.98
C VAL A 133 -13.49 -3.68 7.03
N LEU A 134 -14.47 -4.24 6.30
CA LEU A 134 -14.21 -5.29 5.32
C LEU A 134 -13.27 -4.80 4.20
N TYR A 135 -13.41 -3.53 3.78
CA TYR A 135 -12.44 -2.92 2.87
C TYR A 135 -11.00 -3.05 3.40
N GLY A 136 -10.75 -2.63 4.64
CA GLY A 136 -9.42 -2.71 5.24
C GLY A 136 -8.89 -4.14 5.31
N VAL A 137 -9.74 -5.11 5.68
CA VAL A 137 -9.39 -6.53 5.76
C VAL A 137 -9.02 -7.09 4.39
N LEU A 138 -9.87 -6.87 3.37
CA LEU A 138 -9.62 -7.37 2.01
C LEU A 138 -8.39 -6.71 1.38
N ALA A 139 -8.21 -5.39 1.57
CA ALA A 139 -6.99 -4.71 1.17
C ALA A 139 -5.76 -5.32 1.85
N GLY A 140 -5.80 -5.57 3.16
CA GLY A 140 -4.73 -6.21 3.91
C GLY A 140 -4.35 -7.59 3.36
N ILE A 141 -5.33 -8.42 3.04
CA ILE A 141 -5.12 -9.74 2.42
C ILE A 141 -4.41 -9.59 1.07
N LEU A 142 -4.86 -8.67 0.21
CA LEU A 142 -4.24 -8.42 -1.10
C LEU A 142 -2.80 -7.92 -0.97
N LEU A 143 -2.54 -7.03 0.00
CA LEU A 143 -1.21 -6.47 0.24
C LEU A 143 -0.25 -7.54 0.78
N VAL A 144 -0.66 -8.32 1.76
CA VAL A 144 0.15 -9.44 2.30
C VAL A 144 0.46 -10.45 1.20
N TRP A 145 -0.53 -10.77 0.37
CA TRP A 145 -0.34 -11.68 -0.75
C TRP A 145 0.65 -11.14 -1.79
N ALA A 146 0.55 -9.86 -2.16
CA ALA A 146 1.47 -9.22 -3.11
C ALA A 146 2.90 -9.10 -2.53
N LEU A 147 3.01 -8.89 -1.21
CA LEU A 147 4.29 -8.69 -0.52
C LEU A 147 4.94 -9.99 0.01
N ARG A 148 4.41 -11.17 -0.33
CA ARG A 148 5.00 -12.46 0.12
C ARG A 148 6.53 -12.57 -0.10
N PRO A 149 7.10 -12.16 -1.23
CA PRO A 149 8.55 -12.19 -1.42
C PRO A 149 9.27 -11.25 -0.44
N ASN A 150 8.72 -10.06 -0.22
CA ASN A 150 9.28 -9.09 0.72
C ASN A 150 9.19 -9.57 2.17
N ILE A 151 8.09 -10.22 2.56
CA ILE A 151 7.92 -10.83 3.89
C ILE A 151 8.97 -11.92 4.10
N LYS A 152 9.23 -12.78 3.11
CA LYS A 152 10.31 -13.78 3.18
C LYS A 152 11.67 -13.13 3.39
N ASN A 153 11.97 -12.07 2.64
CA ASN A 153 13.22 -11.33 2.79
C ASN A 153 13.33 -10.64 4.15
N LEU A 154 12.22 -10.10 4.67
CA LEU A 154 12.16 -9.47 5.99
C LEU A 154 12.48 -10.50 7.09
N LEU A 155 11.86 -11.67 7.05
CA LEU A 155 12.11 -12.77 8.00
C LEU A 155 13.54 -13.32 7.91
N ALA A 156 14.13 -13.33 6.70
CA ALA A 156 15.52 -13.71 6.48
C ALA A 156 16.54 -12.59 6.80
N GLY A 157 16.07 -11.38 7.20
CA GLY A 157 16.95 -10.22 7.47
C GLY A 157 17.62 -9.63 6.21
N THR A 158 17.13 -9.99 5.02
CA THR A 158 17.68 -9.56 3.72
C THR A 158 16.83 -8.51 3.03
N GLU A 159 15.71 -8.09 3.65
CA GLU A 159 14.87 -7.04 3.09
C GLU A 159 15.62 -5.71 3.03
N ARG A 160 15.38 -4.97 1.96
CA ARG A 160 16.06 -3.71 1.73
C ARG A 160 15.55 -2.61 2.65
N VAL A 161 16.47 -2.02 3.40
CA VAL A 161 16.20 -0.82 4.22
C VAL A 161 16.41 0.44 3.39
N VAL A 162 15.53 1.41 3.54
CA VAL A 162 15.65 2.73 2.89
C VAL A 162 16.50 3.65 3.76
N ASN A 163 17.60 4.18 3.21
CA ASN A 163 18.63 4.92 3.95
C ASN A 163 18.14 6.23 4.59
N ILE A 164 17.07 6.84 4.08
CA ILE A 164 16.48 8.07 4.67
C ILE A 164 15.67 7.80 5.94
N SER A 165 15.48 6.55 6.32
CA SER A 165 14.82 6.18 7.58
C SER A 165 15.80 6.22 8.77
N LEU A 166 15.27 6.32 9.98
CA LEU A 166 16.05 6.24 11.20
C LEU A 166 16.85 4.93 11.28
N HIS A 167 16.18 3.81 10.99
CA HIS A 167 16.83 2.50 10.95
C HIS A 167 17.96 2.44 9.90
N GLY A 168 17.71 2.92 8.69
CA GLY A 168 18.71 2.95 7.63
C GLY A 168 19.90 3.83 7.96
N TRP A 169 19.67 5.01 8.54
CA TRP A 169 20.72 5.89 8.99
C TRP A 169 21.58 5.25 10.09
N LEU A 170 20.94 4.64 11.11
CA LEU A 170 21.65 3.95 12.20
C LEU A 170 22.46 2.76 11.67
N LYS A 171 21.93 1.99 10.71
CA LYS A 171 22.63 0.89 10.05
C LYS A 171 23.88 1.39 9.32
N ALA A 172 23.74 2.42 8.49
CA ALA A 172 24.86 3.02 7.76
C ALA A 172 25.95 3.54 8.71
N LYS A 173 25.56 4.20 9.83
CA LYS A 173 26.51 4.68 10.84
C LYS A 173 27.26 3.53 11.51
N ARG A 174 26.60 2.42 11.83
CA ARG A 174 27.25 1.23 12.42
C ARG A 174 28.23 0.57 11.44
N GLU A 175 27.87 0.50 10.15
CA GLU A 175 28.74 -0.06 9.12
C GLU A 175 29.99 0.80 8.89
N ALA A 176 29.83 2.13 8.91
CA ALA A 176 30.96 3.05 8.81
C ALA A 176 31.92 3.02 10.01
N ALA A 177 31.45 2.60 11.20
CA ALA A 177 32.24 2.50 12.42
C ALA A 177 33.02 1.16 12.53
N LYS A 178 32.81 0.20 11.63
CA LYS A 178 33.57 -1.05 11.62
C LYS A 178 34.97 -0.80 11.03
N PRO A 179 36.04 -1.32 11.68
CA PRO A 179 37.39 -1.23 11.10
C PRO A 179 37.37 -1.87 9.69
N LYS A 180 37.98 -1.17 8.73
CA LYS A 180 38.23 -1.74 7.41
C LYS A 180 39.17 -2.93 7.54
N PRO A 181 38.87 -4.06 6.88
CA PRO A 181 39.75 -5.23 6.89
C PRO A 181 41.13 -4.94 6.32
#